data_f2c60e2c17aea426015bd102b79c0077
#
_entry.id   f2c60e2c17aea426015bd102b79c0077
#
_cell.length_a   1.000
_cell.length_b   1.000
_cell.length_c   1.000
_cell.angle_alpha   90.00
_cell.angle_beta   90.00
_cell.angle_gamma   90.00
#
_symmetry.space_group_name_H-M   'P 1'
#
loop_
_entity.id
_entity.type
_entity.pdbx_description
1 polymer ?
#
loop_
_entity_poly.entity_id
_entity_poly.type
_entity_poly.pdbx_seq_one_letter_code
_entity_poly.pdbx_strand_id
1 'polypeptide(L)'
;MITEYLYQLIDTAAILFIMVLLLILNVRIFNRIKSGKFSGGFLKNTIAIGIVLVSVIFLILSLPIDIGLKGEIISFMAIIISAGIALSSTTLLGNVIAGLMNNSMKRYKNGDLVKIGDWQGRITQRRIFHTEMQLEDSNLVTIPNLYIIGQSVKIYRHSNLVVHADVSLGYDIPRAHIEEALKDAAINCGLKDPYVFIMEIGDFSITYRIHGFLQDNSKYFTSRSLLKAHVIDSLHAKRIEIVSPDFINHRNVADQTFIPRTISPSDPDINPEELVFDKAIKSGEIEHKMLVLTQIDKQQSILKTKMKGTEAEEKERLEKAHAHLEEMKDKISKSIEELGK
;
A
#
# COMPACT_ATOMS: atom_id res chain seq x y z
N MET A 1 53.76 -40.31 -16.74
CA MET A 1 53.17 -39.23 -17.57
C MET A 1 51.91 -39.64 -18.34
N ILE A 2 51.97 -40.58 -19.31
CA ILE A 2 50.77 -41.01 -20.09
C ILE A 2 49.70 -41.64 -19.18
N THR A 3 50.06 -42.43 -18.19
CA THR A 3 49.13 -43.07 -17.23
C THR A 3 48.45 -42.07 -16.34
N GLU A 4 49.08 -40.99 -15.90
CA GLU A 4 48.49 -39.94 -15.09
C GLU A 4 47.47 -39.13 -15.87
N TYR A 5 47.76 -38.80 -17.13
CA TYR A 5 46.78 -38.14 -18.03
C TYR A 5 45.56 -39.03 -18.27
N LEU A 6 45.74 -40.36 -18.36
CA LEU A 6 44.63 -41.28 -18.53
C LEU A 6 43.71 -41.33 -17.32
N TYR A 7 44.28 -41.33 -16.11
CA TYR A 7 43.50 -41.28 -14.85
C TYR A 7 42.68 -39.97 -14.75
N GLN A 8 43.30 -38.82 -15.04
CA GLN A 8 42.62 -37.53 -15.01
C GLN A 8 41.51 -37.43 -16.05
N LEU A 9 41.62 -38.07 -17.23
CA LEU A 9 40.60 -38.16 -18.24
C LEU A 9 39.40 -39.01 -17.77
N ILE A 10 39.67 -40.08 -17.02
CA ILE A 10 38.66 -40.93 -16.37
C ILE A 10 37.87 -40.13 -15.32
N ASP A 11 38.58 -39.35 -14.47
CA ASP A 11 37.94 -38.51 -13.47
C ASP A 11 37.05 -37.44 -14.09
N THR A 12 37.50 -36.82 -15.18
CA THR A 12 36.71 -35.84 -15.95
C THR A 12 35.45 -36.47 -16.54
N ALA A 13 35.58 -37.65 -17.12
CA ALA A 13 34.45 -38.42 -17.67
C ALA A 13 33.46 -38.84 -16.60
N ALA A 14 33.97 -39.25 -15.39
CA ALA A 14 33.13 -39.61 -14.27
C ALA A 14 32.34 -38.42 -13.72
N ILE A 15 32.94 -37.21 -13.65
CA ILE A 15 32.24 -35.98 -13.23
C ILE A 15 31.13 -35.62 -14.22
N LEU A 16 31.38 -35.67 -15.50
CA LEU A 16 30.36 -35.43 -16.53
C LEU A 16 29.21 -36.44 -16.42
N PHE A 17 29.53 -37.73 -16.22
CA PHE A 17 28.51 -38.76 -16.03
C PHE A 17 27.65 -38.49 -14.79
N ILE A 18 28.28 -38.14 -13.67
CA ILE A 18 27.57 -37.79 -12.40
C ILE A 18 26.69 -36.55 -12.62
N MET A 19 27.18 -35.52 -13.32
CA MET A 19 26.40 -34.31 -13.62
C MET A 19 25.12 -34.69 -14.42
N VAL A 20 25.25 -35.46 -15.47
CA VAL A 20 24.11 -35.92 -16.28
C VAL A 20 23.14 -36.76 -15.46
N LEU A 21 23.65 -37.64 -14.60
CA LEU A 21 22.85 -38.46 -13.71
C LEU A 21 22.06 -37.63 -12.73
N LEU A 22 22.69 -36.62 -12.11
CA LEU A 22 22.04 -35.69 -11.17
C LEU A 22 20.97 -34.83 -11.86
N LEU A 23 21.21 -34.37 -13.08
CA LEU A 23 20.22 -33.63 -13.88
C LEU A 23 19.02 -34.50 -14.22
N ILE A 24 19.24 -35.77 -14.65
CA ILE A 24 18.18 -36.74 -14.89
C ILE A 24 17.38 -37.03 -13.62
N LEU A 25 18.08 -37.19 -12.49
CA LEU A 25 17.45 -37.43 -11.20
C LEU A 25 16.60 -36.24 -10.76
N ASN A 26 17.12 -35.02 -10.92
CA ASN A 26 16.38 -33.78 -10.64
C ASN A 26 15.07 -33.74 -11.46
N VAL A 27 15.14 -34.00 -12.78
CA VAL A 27 13.95 -34.05 -13.64
C VAL A 27 12.98 -35.15 -13.19
N ARG A 28 13.47 -36.34 -12.84
CA ARG A 28 12.62 -37.46 -12.39
C ARG A 28 11.94 -37.20 -11.05
N ILE A 29 12.66 -36.62 -10.07
CA ILE A 29 12.13 -36.27 -8.76
C ILE A 29 11.01 -35.24 -8.93
N PHE A 30 11.26 -34.15 -9.64
CA PHE A 30 10.26 -33.10 -9.82
C PHE A 30 9.07 -33.54 -10.69
N ASN A 31 9.22 -34.45 -11.62
CA ASN A 31 8.10 -35.01 -12.36
C ASN A 31 7.25 -36.01 -11.54
N ARG A 32 7.84 -36.65 -10.50
CA ARG A 32 7.10 -37.50 -9.54
C ARG A 32 6.36 -36.72 -8.46
N ILE A 33 6.90 -35.60 -8.02
CA ILE A 33 6.23 -34.71 -7.07
C ILE A 33 5.17 -33.95 -7.84
N LYS A 34 3.99 -34.55 -8.07
CA LYS A 34 2.79 -33.86 -8.57
C LYS A 34 2.40 -32.78 -7.57
N SER A 35 2.84 -31.62 -7.80
CA SER A 35 2.85 -30.46 -6.95
C SER A 35 1.45 -29.92 -6.61
N GLY A 36 1.16 -29.82 -5.30
CA GLY A 36 0.30 -28.76 -4.80
C GLY A 36 1.08 -27.45 -4.68
N LYS A 37 0.47 -26.37 -5.10
CA LYS A 37 0.69 -24.92 -4.77
C LYS A 37 2.06 -24.25 -4.96
N PHE A 38 3.19 -24.92 -5.15
CA PHE A 38 4.45 -24.29 -5.55
C PHE A 38 4.79 -24.63 -6.98
N SER A 39 5.18 -23.64 -7.78
CA SER A 39 5.62 -23.80 -9.16
C SER A 39 6.84 -24.75 -9.22
N GLY A 40 6.62 -26.05 -9.31
CA GLY A 40 7.66 -27.08 -9.36
C GLY A 40 8.68 -26.84 -10.45
N GLY A 41 8.32 -26.08 -11.50
CA GLY A 41 9.22 -25.68 -12.58
C GLY A 41 10.33 -24.71 -12.12
N PHE A 42 10.02 -23.73 -11.30
CA PHE A 42 11.02 -22.77 -10.81
C PHE A 42 12.08 -23.48 -9.96
N LEU A 43 11.64 -24.26 -8.96
CA LEU A 43 12.55 -24.98 -8.07
C LEU A 43 13.43 -26.00 -8.80
N LYS A 44 12.82 -26.73 -9.75
CA LYS A 44 13.54 -27.65 -10.64
C LYS A 44 14.66 -26.97 -11.42
N ASN A 45 14.36 -25.81 -12.03
CA ASN A 45 15.36 -25.08 -12.82
C ASN A 45 16.46 -24.48 -11.94
N THR A 46 16.10 -23.94 -10.76
CA THR A 46 17.08 -23.38 -9.82
C THR A 46 18.05 -24.46 -9.33
N ILE A 47 17.55 -25.64 -8.98
CA ILE A 47 18.40 -26.78 -8.58
C ILE A 47 19.26 -27.26 -9.75
N ALA A 48 18.71 -27.30 -10.96
CA ALA A 48 19.47 -27.68 -12.17
C ALA A 48 20.65 -26.73 -12.41
N ILE A 49 20.41 -25.41 -12.30
CA ILE A 49 21.48 -24.37 -12.40
C ILE A 49 22.55 -24.60 -11.32
N GLY A 50 22.15 -24.87 -10.07
CA GLY A 50 23.08 -25.19 -8.98
C GLY A 50 23.93 -26.43 -9.27
N ILE A 51 23.33 -27.51 -9.76
CA ILE A 51 24.04 -28.73 -10.17
C ILE A 51 25.07 -28.42 -11.25
N VAL A 52 24.69 -27.66 -12.29
CA VAL A 52 25.60 -27.27 -13.37
C VAL A 52 26.78 -26.45 -12.86
N LEU A 53 26.51 -25.42 -12.03
CA LEU A 53 27.57 -24.55 -11.48
C LEU A 53 28.59 -25.35 -10.65
N VAL A 54 28.11 -26.22 -9.75
CA VAL A 54 28.97 -27.05 -8.91
C VAL A 54 29.74 -28.06 -9.79
N SER A 55 29.10 -28.67 -10.77
CA SER A 55 29.77 -29.63 -11.68
C SER A 55 30.84 -28.97 -12.53
N VAL A 56 30.65 -27.72 -12.95
CA VAL A 56 31.68 -26.95 -13.70
C VAL A 56 32.94 -26.72 -12.82
N ILE A 57 32.77 -26.43 -11.53
CA ILE A 57 33.88 -26.28 -10.60
C ILE A 57 34.66 -27.62 -10.48
N PHE A 58 33.96 -28.72 -10.28
CA PHE A 58 34.61 -30.05 -10.21
C PHE A 58 35.26 -30.45 -11.54
N LEU A 59 34.68 -30.07 -12.65
CA LEU A 59 35.24 -30.31 -13.99
C LEU A 59 36.59 -29.59 -14.13
N ILE A 60 36.66 -28.28 -13.73
CA ILE A 60 37.91 -27.52 -13.80
C ILE A 60 38.99 -28.15 -12.91
N LEU A 61 38.59 -28.60 -11.70
CA LEU A 61 39.52 -29.25 -10.78
C LEU A 61 40.09 -30.56 -11.32
N SER A 62 39.32 -31.32 -12.15
CA SER A 62 39.74 -32.59 -12.72
C SER A 62 40.55 -32.44 -13.99
N LEU A 63 40.59 -31.26 -14.64
CA LEU A 63 41.37 -31.06 -15.88
C LEU A 63 42.88 -31.27 -15.64
N PRO A 64 43.62 -31.81 -16.61
CA PRO A 64 45.06 -32.02 -16.54
C PRO A 64 45.86 -30.74 -16.83
N ILE A 65 45.59 -29.66 -16.05
CA ILE A 65 46.26 -28.36 -16.16
C ILE A 65 46.94 -27.98 -14.86
N ASP A 66 47.83 -27.01 -14.88
CA ASP A 66 48.56 -26.54 -13.74
C ASP A 66 47.62 -26.07 -12.59
N ILE A 67 48.03 -26.32 -11.34
CA ILE A 67 47.21 -25.96 -10.15
C ILE A 67 47.00 -24.45 -10.06
N GLY A 68 48.01 -23.66 -10.41
CA GLY A 68 47.94 -22.21 -10.45
C GLY A 68 46.84 -21.73 -11.44
N LEU A 69 46.84 -22.28 -12.62
CA LEU A 69 45.87 -21.94 -13.68
C LEU A 69 44.43 -22.36 -13.27
N LYS A 70 44.25 -23.52 -12.59
CA LYS A 70 42.95 -23.91 -12.02
C LYS A 70 42.43 -22.86 -11.05
N GLY A 71 43.28 -22.38 -10.14
CA GLY A 71 42.94 -21.37 -9.17
C GLY A 71 42.55 -20.05 -9.83
N GLU A 72 43.26 -19.62 -10.87
CA GLU A 72 42.95 -18.39 -11.61
C GLU A 72 41.59 -18.50 -12.32
N ILE A 73 41.29 -19.62 -13.01
CA ILE A 73 40.01 -19.84 -13.68
C ILE A 73 38.85 -19.84 -12.68
N ILE A 74 38.99 -20.55 -11.56
CA ILE A 74 37.94 -20.62 -10.52
C ILE A 74 37.72 -19.23 -9.91
N SER A 75 38.80 -18.49 -9.63
CA SER A 75 38.71 -17.13 -9.10
C SER A 75 38.02 -16.18 -10.07
N PHE A 76 38.34 -16.24 -11.34
CA PHE A 76 37.69 -15.45 -12.39
C PHE A 76 36.19 -15.79 -12.51
N MET A 77 35.84 -17.07 -12.50
CA MET A 77 34.45 -17.48 -12.50
C MET A 77 33.71 -17.00 -11.25
N ALA A 78 34.32 -17.10 -10.08
CA ALA A 78 33.73 -16.62 -8.84
C ALA A 78 33.43 -15.13 -8.87
N ILE A 79 34.34 -14.32 -9.45
CA ILE A 79 34.13 -12.88 -9.64
C ILE A 79 32.95 -12.62 -10.57
N ILE A 80 32.87 -13.27 -11.72
CA ILE A 80 31.76 -13.12 -12.68
C ILE A 80 30.44 -13.51 -12.05
N ILE A 81 30.38 -14.67 -11.40
CA ILE A 81 29.15 -15.17 -10.74
C ILE A 81 28.73 -14.21 -9.63
N SER A 82 29.67 -13.78 -8.79
CA SER A 82 29.39 -12.86 -7.69
C SER A 82 28.88 -11.51 -8.19
N ALA A 83 29.51 -10.95 -9.25
CA ALA A 83 29.06 -9.73 -9.88
C ALA A 83 27.65 -9.87 -10.48
N GLY A 84 27.39 -11.00 -11.18
CA GLY A 84 26.08 -11.30 -11.74
C GLY A 84 24.98 -11.39 -10.65
N ILE A 85 25.27 -12.09 -9.55
CA ILE A 85 24.33 -12.19 -8.40
C ILE A 85 24.14 -10.82 -7.75
N ALA A 86 25.21 -10.05 -7.52
CA ALA A 86 25.14 -8.73 -6.90
C ALA A 86 24.27 -7.78 -7.73
N LEU A 87 24.50 -7.69 -9.04
CA LEU A 87 23.72 -6.84 -9.94
C LEU A 87 22.24 -7.29 -10.01
N SER A 88 21.99 -8.60 -10.09
CA SER A 88 20.65 -9.15 -10.15
C SER A 88 19.87 -8.93 -8.82
N SER A 89 20.57 -8.94 -7.69
CA SER A 89 19.95 -8.82 -6.36
C SER A 89 19.66 -7.37 -5.96
N THR A 90 20.17 -6.38 -6.68
CA THR A 90 20.08 -4.96 -6.32
C THR A 90 18.63 -4.51 -6.12
N THR A 91 17.73 -4.86 -7.02
CA THR A 91 16.30 -4.48 -6.93
C THR A 91 15.59 -5.18 -5.76
N LEU A 92 15.88 -6.47 -5.54
CA LEU A 92 15.29 -7.21 -4.43
C LEU A 92 15.75 -6.65 -3.08
N LEU A 93 17.06 -6.48 -2.92
CA LEU A 93 17.64 -5.91 -1.70
C LEU A 93 17.19 -4.46 -1.48
N GLY A 94 17.11 -3.66 -2.54
CA GLY A 94 16.57 -2.32 -2.50
C GLY A 94 15.14 -2.28 -1.97
N ASN A 95 14.26 -3.16 -2.42
CA ASN A 95 12.88 -3.25 -1.93
C ASN A 95 12.80 -3.68 -0.46
N VAL A 96 13.67 -4.60 -0.01
CA VAL A 96 13.75 -5.01 1.40
C VAL A 96 14.16 -3.85 2.29
N ILE A 97 15.26 -3.17 1.95
CA ILE A 97 15.76 -2.01 2.69
C ILE A 97 14.70 -0.92 2.74
N ALA A 98 14.08 -0.63 1.59
CA ALA A 98 12.99 0.32 1.47
C ALA A 98 11.79 -0.05 2.35
N GLY A 99 11.41 -1.34 2.38
CA GLY A 99 10.33 -1.84 3.22
C GLY A 99 10.61 -1.69 4.71
N LEU A 100 11.81 -2.04 5.14
CA LEU A 100 12.26 -1.85 6.53
C LEU A 100 12.26 -0.37 6.92
N MET A 101 12.75 0.51 6.04
CA MET A 101 12.77 1.95 6.24
C MET A 101 11.36 2.53 6.36
N ASN A 102 10.43 2.19 5.44
CA ASN A 102 9.05 2.62 5.48
C ASN A 102 8.34 2.15 6.76
N ASN A 103 8.61 0.92 7.20
CA ASN A 103 8.01 0.37 8.41
C ASN A 103 8.59 1.03 9.68
N SER A 104 9.89 1.31 9.71
CA SER A 104 10.57 1.98 10.83
C SER A 104 10.11 3.43 11.00
N MET A 105 9.90 4.15 9.91
CA MET A 105 9.47 5.56 9.95
C MET A 105 8.01 5.74 10.38
N LYS A 106 7.18 4.70 10.35
CA LYS A 106 5.76 4.71 10.76
C LYS A 106 4.96 5.89 10.19
N ARG A 107 5.28 6.32 8.98
CA ARG A 107 4.66 7.50 8.34
C ARG A 107 3.17 7.31 8.10
N TYR A 108 2.75 6.11 7.71
CA TYR A 108 1.36 5.71 7.47
C TYR A 108 1.14 4.28 7.95
N LYS A 109 -0.11 3.92 8.18
CA LYS A 109 -0.55 2.60 8.67
C LYS A 109 -1.52 1.98 7.65
N ASN A 110 -1.86 0.70 7.88
CA ASN A 110 -2.96 0.06 7.16
C ASN A 110 -4.27 0.81 7.47
N GLY A 111 -5.11 0.98 6.45
CA GLY A 111 -6.33 1.78 6.52
C GLY A 111 -6.14 3.27 6.21
N ASP A 112 -4.92 3.82 6.29
CA ASP A 112 -4.66 5.23 6.00
C ASP A 112 -4.94 5.57 4.54
N LEU A 113 -5.57 6.72 4.33
CA LEU A 113 -5.73 7.31 3.01
C LEU A 113 -4.43 8.03 2.63
N VAL A 114 -3.81 7.62 1.52
CA VAL A 114 -2.56 8.19 1.03
C VAL A 114 -2.59 8.40 -0.48
N LYS A 115 -1.73 9.29 -0.97
CA LYS A 115 -1.41 9.42 -2.39
C LYS A 115 0.09 9.21 -2.57
N ILE A 116 0.47 8.24 -3.41
CA ILE A 116 1.85 7.87 -3.73
C ILE A 116 2.03 8.00 -5.23
N GLY A 117 2.80 8.99 -5.68
CA GLY A 117 2.85 9.35 -7.09
C GLY A 117 1.45 9.67 -7.63
N ASP A 118 0.99 8.95 -8.64
CA ASP A 118 -0.34 9.12 -9.23
C ASP A 118 -1.44 8.31 -8.55
N TRP A 119 -1.08 7.37 -7.70
CA TRP A 119 -2.01 6.47 -7.03
C TRP A 119 -2.56 7.07 -5.74
N GLN A 120 -3.88 7.13 -5.63
CA GLN A 120 -4.58 7.59 -4.42
C GLN A 120 -5.54 6.50 -3.94
N GLY A 121 -5.43 6.13 -2.67
CA GLY A 121 -6.27 5.08 -2.09
C GLY A 121 -5.92 4.81 -0.63
N ARG A 122 -6.46 3.71 -0.10
CA ARG A 122 -6.21 3.27 1.27
C ARG A 122 -5.22 2.10 1.29
N ILE A 123 -4.28 2.16 2.23
CA ILE A 123 -3.31 1.09 2.43
C ILE A 123 -4.03 -0.15 2.96
N THR A 124 -3.91 -1.28 2.26
CA THR A 124 -4.43 -2.58 2.72
C THR A 124 -3.38 -3.36 3.49
N GLN A 125 -2.17 -3.43 2.94
CA GLN A 125 -1.11 -4.24 3.53
C GLN A 125 0.28 -3.68 3.21
N ARG A 126 1.17 -3.71 4.23
CA ARG A 126 2.58 -3.37 4.10
C ARG A 126 3.41 -4.63 4.23
N ARG A 127 4.09 -5.03 3.15
CA ARG A 127 4.97 -6.19 3.11
C ARG A 127 6.43 -5.76 2.97
N ILE A 128 7.35 -6.73 3.12
CA ILE A 128 8.80 -6.46 3.04
C ILE A 128 9.21 -5.91 1.67
N PHE A 129 8.63 -6.44 0.57
CA PHE A 129 9.00 -6.08 -0.80
C PHE A 129 8.10 -5.00 -1.40
N HIS A 130 6.85 -4.93 -0.98
CA HIS A 130 5.84 -4.06 -1.56
C HIS A 130 4.81 -3.61 -0.53
N THR A 131 4.09 -2.56 -0.87
CA THR A 131 2.89 -2.10 -0.16
C THR A 131 1.70 -2.25 -1.10
N GLU A 132 0.59 -2.77 -0.60
CA GLU A 132 -0.69 -2.87 -1.32
C GLU A 132 -1.61 -1.72 -0.94
N MET A 133 -2.29 -1.17 -1.92
CA MET A 133 -3.25 -0.08 -1.78
C MET A 133 -4.54 -0.43 -2.52
N GLN A 134 -5.68 -0.16 -1.90
CA GLN A 134 -6.98 -0.22 -2.52
C GLN A 134 -7.38 1.15 -3.04
N LEU A 135 -7.74 1.24 -4.32
CA LEU A 135 -8.14 2.46 -5.00
C LEU A 135 -9.65 2.73 -4.85
N GLU A 136 -10.10 3.90 -5.32
CA GLU A 136 -11.51 4.32 -5.29
C GLU A 136 -12.44 3.45 -6.16
N ASP A 137 -11.89 2.69 -7.11
CA ASP A 137 -12.59 1.72 -7.94
C ASP A 137 -12.58 0.29 -7.36
N SER A 138 -12.20 0.14 -6.09
CA SER A 138 -12.04 -1.14 -5.37
C SER A 138 -10.90 -2.02 -5.87
N ASN A 139 -10.15 -1.62 -6.89
CA ASN A 139 -8.99 -2.37 -7.38
C ASN A 139 -7.81 -2.27 -6.43
N LEU A 140 -6.97 -3.30 -6.43
CA LEU A 140 -5.75 -3.36 -5.65
C LEU A 140 -4.53 -3.02 -6.51
N VAL A 141 -3.71 -2.10 -6.03
CA VAL A 141 -2.42 -1.77 -6.63
C VAL A 141 -1.30 -2.22 -5.70
N THR A 142 -0.35 -2.96 -6.26
CA THR A 142 0.86 -3.39 -5.56
C THR A 142 2.02 -2.48 -5.96
N ILE A 143 2.54 -1.72 -5.01
CA ILE A 143 3.59 -0.72 -5.23
C ILE A 143 4.90 -1.23 -4.61
N PRO A 144 6.00 -1.42 -5.37
CA PRO A 144 7.30 -1.78 -4.83
C PRO A 144 7.78 -0.76 -3.80
N ASN A 145 8.32 -1.20 -2.66
CA ASN A 145 8.75 -0.29 -1.60
C ASN A 145 9.87 0.66 -2.05
N LEU A 146 10.75 0.20 -2.93
CA LEU A 146 11.81 1.03 -3.52
C LEU A 146 11.23 2.21 -4.31
N TYR A 147 10.11 2.00 -5.03
CA TYR A 147 9.39 3.08 -5.72
C TYR A 147 8.84 4.11 -4.73
N ILE A 148 8.24 3.65 -3.63
CA ILE A 148 7.62 4.52 -2.61
C ILE A 148 8.65 5.48 -2.00
N ILE A 149 9.87 5.00 -1.72
CA ILE A 149 10.94 5.85 -1.15
C ILE A 149 11.34 6.95 -2.12
N GLY A 150 11.33 6.67 -3.41
CA GLY A 150 11.67 7.64 -4.46
C GLY A 150 10.57 8.65 -4.78
N GLN A 151 9.38 8.51 -4.19
CA GLN A 151 8.23 9.36 -4.48
C GLN A 151 7.81 10.21 -3.28
N SER A 152 7.13 11.33 -3.57
CA SER A 152 6.43 12.07 -2.54
C SER A 152 5.19 11.29 -2.08
N VAL A 153 5.04 11.10 -0.77
CA VAL A 153 3.88 10.46 -0.17
C VAL A 153 3.05 11.51 0.54
N LYS A 154 1.83 11.78 0.01
CA LYS A 154 0.85 12.64 0.67
C LYS A 154 -0.01 11.76 1.57
N ILE A 155 0.00 12.05 2.87
CA ILE A 155 -0.80 11.33 3.87
C ILE A 155 -1.95 12.24 4.27
N TYR A 156 -3.16 11.73 4.18
CA TYR A 156 -4.36 12.46 4.56
C TYR A 156 -4.59 12.30 6.07
N ARG A 157 -4.85 13.42 6.75
CA ARG A 157 -5.12 13.39 8.20
C ARG A 157 -6.40 12.62 8.50
N HIS A 158 -6.44 11.96 9.64
CA HIS A 158 -7.66 11.26 10.10
C HIS A 158 -8.77 12.24 10.47
N SER A 159 -8.42 13.39 11.04
CA SER A 159 -9.35 14.43 11.45
C SER A 159 -8.93 15.79 10.91
N ASN A 160 -9.89 16.70 10.77
CA ASN A 160 -9.68 18.03 10.24
C ASN A 160 -9.00 18.03 8.84
N LEU A 161 -9.48 17.13 7.99
CA LEU A 161 -9.04 17.06 6.61
C LEU A 161 -9.79 18.11 5.79
N VAL A 162 -9.07 18.87 4.98
CA VAL A 162 -9.69 19.86 4.09
C VAL A 162 -10.21 19.17 2.83
N VAL A 163 -11.52 19.31 2.60
CA VAL A 163 -12.18 18.95 1.34
C VAL A 163 -12.46 20.23 0.56
N HIS A 164 -12.36 20.19 -0.76
CA HIS A 164 -12.61 21.35 -1.61
C HIS A 164 -13.33 20.98 -2.90
N ALA A 165 -14.01 21.95 -3.47
CA ALA A 165 -14.61 21.88 -4.80
C ALA A 165 -14.35 23.17 -5.54
N ASP A 166 -14.11 23.08 -6.85
CA ASP A 166 -13.91 24.21 -7.73
C ASP A 166 -15.20 24.44 -8.53
N VAL A 167 -15.55 25.71 -8.72
CA VAL A 167 -16.64 26.12 -9.58
C VAL A 167 -16.24 27.40 -10.33
N SER A 168 -16.56 27.45 -11.63
CA SER A 168 -16.34 28.60 -12.48
C SER A 168 -17.67 29.33 -12.71
N LEU A 169 -17.71 30.65 -12.43
CA LEU A 169 -18.93 31.46 -12.49
C LEU A 169 -18.65 32.75 -13.25
N GLY A 170 -19.71 33.35 -13.86
CA GLY A 170 -19.64 34.60 -14.61
C GLY A 170 -19.33 35.82 -13.73
N TYR A 171 -19.09 36.96 -14.38
CA TYR A 171 -18.80 38.24 -13.74
C TYR A 171 -20.04 39.04 -13.33
N ASP A 172 -21.19 38.60 -13.73
CA ASP A 172 -22.50 39.28 -13.59
C ASP A 172 -23.03 39.24 -12.14
N ILE A 173 -22.48 38.36 -11.30
CA ILE A 173 -22.94 38.16 -9.93
C ILE A 173 -21.91 38.70 -8.91
N PRO A 174 -22.38 39.52 -7.92
CA PRO A 174 -21.49 40.02 -6.88
C PRO A 174 -20.80 38.92 -6.09
N ARG A 175 -19.46 39.01 -5.91
CA ARG A 175 -18.64 38.06 -5.21
C ARG A 175 -19.19 37.64 -3.85
N ALA A 176 -19.71 38.59 -3.06
CA ALA A 176 -20.25 38.31 -1.74
C ALA A 176 -21.40 37.30 -1.74
N HIS A 177 -22.29 37.37 -2.77
CA HIS A 177 -23.40 36.41 -2.96
C HIS A 177 -22.88 35.00 -3.28
N ILE A 178 -21.85 34.93 -4.14
CA ILE A 178 -21.21 33.64 -4.49
C ILE A 178 -20.56 33.01 -3.27
N GLU A 179 -19.76 33.80 -2.54
CA GLU A 179 -19.09 33.31 -1.33
C GLU A 179 -20.07 32.81 -0.26
N GLU A 180 -21.20 33.48 -0.09
CA GLU A 180 -22.27 33.07 0.82
C GLU A 180 -22.90 31.75 0.37
N ALA A 181 -23.26 31.64 -0.92
CA ALA A 181 -23.83 30.39 -1.48
C ALA A 181 -22.89 29.19 -1.31
N LEU A 182 -21.61 29.39 -1.59
CA LEU A 182 -20.59 28.32 -1.46
C LEU A 182 -20.36 27.92 -0.02
N LYS A 183 -20.37 28.87 0.93
CA LYS A 183 -20.27 28.56 2.37
C LYS A 183 -21.48 27.78 2.89
N ASP A 184 -22.69 28.17 2.45
CA ASP A 184 -23.94 27.45 2.77
C ASP A 184 -23.86 26.00 2.24
N ALA A 185 -23.37 25.81 1.01
CA ALA A 185 -23.16 24.48 0.44
C ALA A 185 -22.24 23.60 1.30
N ALA A 186 -21.13 24.15 1.77
CA ALA A 186 -20.19 23.42 2.62
C ALA A 186 -20.77 23.09 4.00
N ILE A 187 -21.56 24.01 4.60
CA ILE A 187 -22.24 23.77 5.87
C ILE A 187 -23.28 22.65 5.69
N ASN A 188 -24.08 22.69 4.62
CA ASN A 188 -25.10 21.69 4.31
C ASN A 188 -24.48 20.31 4.04
N CYS A 189 -23.26 20.27 3.50
CA CYS A 189 -22.47 19.05 3.34
C CYS A 189 -21.89 18.51 4.68
N GLY A 190 -22.09 19.21 5.81
CA GLY A 190 -21.57 18.84 7.11
C GLY A 190 -20.09 19.17 7.34
N LEU A 191 -19.50 20.03 6.49
CA LEU A 191 -18.13 20.51 6.68
C LEU A 191 -18.10 21.67 7.69
N LYS A 192 -17.03 21.76 8.47
CA LYS A 192 -16.81 22.83 9.46
C LYS A 192 -15.94 23.94 8.88
N ASP A 193 -16.11 25.13 9.44
CA ASP A 193 -15.30 26.34 9.17
C ASP A 193 -15.05 26.56 7.65
N PRO A 194 -16.12 26.71 6.84
CA PRO A 194 -15.98 26.87 5.40
C PRO A 194 -15.38 28.22 5.02
N TYR A 195 -14.47 28.20 4.05
CA TYR A 195 -13.87 29.41 3.46
C TYR A 195 -13.69 29.27 1.96
N VAL A 196 -13.77 30.41 1.26
CA VAL A 196 -13.70 30.46 -0.21
C VAL A 196 -12.43 31.17 -0.64
N PHE A 197 -11.70 30.57 -1.60
CA PHE A 197 -10.61 31.23 -2.30
C PHE A 197 -11.01 31.52 -3.75
N ILE A 198 -10.57 32.65 -4.25
CA ILE A 198 -10.58 32.95 -5.67
C ILE A 198 -9.27 32.39 -6.23
N MET A 199 -9.39 31.41 -7.12
CA MET A 199 -8.23 30.73 -7.68
C MET A 199 -7.69 31.43 -8.92
N GLU A 200 -8.61 31.90 -9.77
CA GLU A 200 -8.26 32.50 -11.05
C GLU A 200 -9.35 33.49 -11.49
N ILE A 201 -8.91 34.59 -12.09
CA ILE A 201 -9.75 35.55 -12.77
C ILE A 201 -9.43 35.39 -14.26
N GLY A 202 -10.23 34.56 -14.94
CA GLY A 202 -10.05 34.25 -16.36
C GLY A 202 -10.76 35.25 -17.28
N ASP A 203 -10.60 35.08 -18.58
CA ASP A 203 -11.19 36.00 -19.59
C ASP A 203 -12.74 36.02 -19.58
N PHE A 204 -13.38 34.90 -19.24
CA PHE A 204 -14.83 34.73 -19.31
C PHE A 204 -15.49 34.36 -17.98
N SER A 205 -14.71 33.98 -16.98
CA SER A 205 -15.22 33.49 -15.70
C SER A 205 -14.20 33.64 -14.57
N ILE A 206 -14.70 33.57 -13.33
CA ILE A 206 -13.92 33.54 -12.11
C ILE A 206 -14.01 32.13 -11.52
N THR A 207 -12.85 31.51 -11.23
CA THR A 207 -12.80 30.21 -10.57
C THR A 207 -12.74 30.40 -9.07
N TYR A 208 -13.79 29.94 -8.39
CA TYR A 208 -13.88 29.90 -6.94
C TYR A 208 -13.59 28.49 -6.43
N ARG A 209 -12.88 28.41 -5.29
CA ARG A 209 -12.65 27.15 -4.57
C ARG A 209 -13.22 27.25 -3.18
N ILE A 210 -14.28 26.50 -2.92
CA ILE A 210 -14.81 26.32 -1.58
C ILE A 210 -14.02 25.24 -0.83
N HIS A 211 -13.68 25.52 0.41
CA HIS A 211 -13.01 24.61 1.33
C HIS A 211 -13.87 24.41 2.57
N GLY A 212 -13.73 23.24 3.19
CA GLY A 212 -14.28 22.99 4.51
C GLY A 212 -13.56 21.84 5.20
N PHE A 213 -13.61 21.79 6.52
CA PHE A 213 -12.94 20.77 7.32
C PHE A 213 -13.86 19.57 7.54
N LEU A 214 -13.41 18.40 7.04
CA LEU A 214 -14.03 17.11 7.29
C LEU A 214 -13.49 16.54 8.61
N GLN A 215 -14.39 16.09 9.49
CA GLN A 215 -14.01 15.58 10.81
C GLN A 215 -13.42 14.17 10.74
N ASP A 216 -13.91 13.35 9.81
CA ASP A 216 -13.51 11.95 9.65
C ASP A 216 -13.15 11.69 8.18
N ASN A 217 -11.93 11.20 7.94
CA ASN A 217 -11.44 10.91 6.59
C ASN A 217 -12.03 9.63 5.99
N SER A 218 -12.77 8.82 6.75
CA SER A 218 -13.43 7.60 6.25
C SER A 218 -14.38 7.92 5.09
N LYS A 219 -14.96 9.12 5.09
CA LYS A 219 -15.91 9.61 4.07
C LYS A 219 -15.31 10.63 3.09
N TYR A 220 -14.00 10.61 2.87
CA TYR A 220 -13.32 11.64 2.08
C TYR A 220 -13.85 11.76 0.64
N PHE A 221 -13.94 10.64 -0.08
CA PHE A 221 -14.39 10.65 -1.49
C PHE A 221 -15.87 10.99 -1.58
N THR A 222 -16.69 10.43 -0.70
CA THR A 222 -18.12 10.73 -0.60
C THR A 222 -18.34 12.20 -0.29
N SER A 223 -17.68 12.75 0.73
CA SER A 223 -17.80 14.17 1.08
C SER A 223 -17.34 15.10 -0.04
N ARG A 224 -16.30 14.71 -0.80
CA ARG A 224 -15.87 15.47 -1.97
C ARG A 224 -16.92 15.50 -3.07
N SER A 225 -17.63 14.39 -3.29
CA SER A 225 -18.74 14.32 -4.26
C SER A 225 -19.95 15.09 -3.77
N LEU A 226 -20.36 14.89 -2.51
CA LEU A 226 -21.49 15.60 -1.88
C LEU A 226 -21.27 17.11 -1.86
N LEU A 227 -20.05 17.58 -1.55
CA LEU A 227 -19.75 19.01 -1.60
C LEU A 227 -20.03 19.59 -2.98
N LYS A 228 -19.67 18.90 -4.06
CA LYS A 228 -19.97 19.34 -5.42
C LYS A 228 -21.47 19.40 -5.70
N ALA A 229 -22.22 18.40 -5.23
CA ALA A 229 -23.68 18.38 -5.35
C ALA A 229 -24.31 19.57 -4.61
N HIS A 230 -23.95 19.78 -3.34
CA HIS A 230 -24.44 20.91 -2.56
C HIS A 230 -24.04 22.27 -3.13
N VAL A 231 -22.87 22.38 -3.79
CA VAL A 231 -22.47 23.60 -4.50
C VAL A 231 -23.45 23.89 -5.63
N ILE A 232 -23.81 22.89 -6.45
CA ILE A 232 -24.80 23.04 -7.53
C ILE A 232 -26.14 23.45 -6.95
N ASP A 233 -26.64 22.74 -5.95
CA ASP A 233 -27.96 22.97 -5.34
C ASP A 233 -28.06 24.38 -4.70
N SER A 234 -27.01 24.79 -3.96
CA SER A 234 -26.97 26.08 -3.28
C SER A 234 -26.92 27.26 -4.29
N LEU A 235 -26.12 27.12 -5.37
CA LEU A 235 -26.06 28.13 -6.43
C LEU A 235 -27.42 28.25 -7.13
N HIS A 236 -28.06 27.14 -7.48
CA HIS A 236 -29.38 27.13 -8.09
C HIS A 236 -30.47 27.73 -7.16
N ALA A 237 -30.44 27.40 -5.86
CA ALA A 237 -31.37 27.93 -4.87
C ALA A 237 -31.27 29.48 -4.78
N LYS A 238 -30.05 30.01 -4.88
CA LYS A 238 -29.83 31.48 -4.91
C LYS A 238 -29.95 32.11 -6.28
N ARG A 239 -30.43 31.36 -7.30
CA ARG A 239 -30.60 31.78 -8.70
C ARG A 239 -29.29 32.26 -9.36
N ILE A 240 -28.16 31.62 -8.96
CA ILE A 240 -26.86 31.84 -9.57
C ILE A 240 -26.71 30.83 -10.70
N GLU A 241 -26.55 31.29 -11.90
CA GLU A 241 -26.39 30.45 -13.08
C GLU A 241 -24.96 29.94 -13.20
N ILE A 242 -24.81 28.61 -13.43
CA ILE A 242 -23.52 27.99 -13.70
C ILE A 242 -23.36 27.93 -15.21
N VAL A 243 -22.59 28.86 -15.75
CA VAL A 243 -22.42 29.00 -17.21
C VAL A 243 -21.07 28.44 -17.64
N SER A 244 -21.06 27.63 -18.70
CA SER A 244 -19.82 27.24 -19.37
C SER A 244 -19.42 28.36 -20.37
N PRO A 245 -18.16 28.83 -20.32
CA PRO A 245 -17.70 29.88 -21.23
C PRO A 245 -17.80 29.51 -22.73
N ASP A 246 -17.76 28.22 -23.04
CA ASP A 246 -17.84 27.69 -24.40
C ASP A 246 -19.29 27.32 -24.85
N PHE A 247 -20.29 27.63 -24.04
CA PHE A 247 -21.67 27.30 -24.35
C PHE A 247 -22.32 28.40 -25.22
N ILE A 248 -22.24 28.27 -26.52
CA ILE A 248 -22.94 29.15 -27.47
C ILE A 248 -24.35 28.58 -27.74
N ASN A 249 -25.38 29.17 -27.14
CA ASN A 249 -26.76 28.81 -27.41
C ASN A 249 -27.38 29.80 -28.37
N HIS A 250 -27.57 29.42 -29.65
CA HIS A 250 -28.24 30.22 -30.67
C HIS A 250 -29.78 30.22 -30.57
N ARG A 251 -30.35 29.97 -29.41
CA ARG A 251 -31.78 30.14 -29.17
C ARG A 251 -32.08 31.61 -28.87
N ASN A 252 -33.10 32.17 -29.55
CA ASN A 252 -33.75 33.38 -29.06
C ASN A 252 -34.44 33.03 -27.74
N VAL A 253 -33.75 33.25 -26.65
CA VAL A 253 -34.25 32.99 -25.30
C VAL A 253 -34.72 34.30 -24.74
N ALA A 254 -36.00 34.38 -24.37
CA ALA A 254 -36.48 35.47 -23.49
C ALA A 254 -35.65 35.43 -22.20
N ASP A 255 -35.52 36.54 -21.47
CA ASP A 255 -34.74 36.67 -20.19
C ASP A 255 -35.20 35.70 -19.10
N GLN A 256 -35.06 34.38 -19.37
CA GLN A 256 -35.37 33.30 -18.43
C GLN A 256 -34.10 32.60 -18.01
N THR A 257 -33.80 32.63 -16.72
CA THR A 257 -32.76 31.83 -16.09
C THR A 257 -33.14 30.35 -16.18
N PHE A 258 -32.26 29.52 -16.79
CA PHE A 258 -32.46 28.08 -16.89
C PHE A 258 -32.00 27.40 -15.62
N ILE A 259 -32.79 27.54 -14.57
CA ILE A 259 -32.55 26.82 -13.30
C ILE A 259 -33.48 25.62 -13.28
N PRO A 260 -32.99 24.38 -13.19
CA PRO A 260 -33.85 23.20 -13.04
C PRO A 260 -34.71 23.34 -11.77
N ARG A 261 -35.94 22.87 -11.83
CA ARG A 261 -36.79 22.79 -10.61
C ARG A 261 -36.05 21.88 -9.60
N THR A 262 -35.79 22.43 -8.45
CA THR A 262 -35.08 21.72 -7.36
C THR A 262 -35.94 20.55 -6.88
N ILE A 263 -35.60 19.36 -7.29
CA ILE A 263 -35.97 18.14 -6.55
C ILE A 263 -34.81 17.94 -5.61
N SER A 264 -34.98 18.23 -4.32
CA SER A 264 -33.94 17.93 -3.30
C SER A 264 -33.78 16.41 -3.26
N PRO A 265 -32.70 15.83 -3.79
CA PRO A 265 -32.42 14.45 -3.53
C PRO A 265 -32.09 14.32 -2.05
N SER A 266 -32.69 13.36 -1.36
CA SER A 266 -32.21 12.96 -0.05
C SER A 266 -30.75 12.50 -0.22
N ASP A 267 -29.84 13.03 0.57
CA ASP A 267 -28.47 12.51 0.63
C ASP A 267 -28.51 11.01 0.83
N PRO A 268 -27.75 10.21 0.08
CA PRO A 268 -27.79 8.76 0.22
C PRO A 268 -27.28 8.39 1.63
N ASP A 269 -28.09 7.62 2.35
CA ASP A 269 -27.72 7.09 3.70
C ASP A 269 -26.55 6.10 3.65
N ILE A 270 -26.16 5.69 2.46
CA ILE A 270 -25.09 4.72 2.22
C ILE A 270 -23.77 5.45 2.06
N ASN A 271 -22.77 5.07 2.87
CA ASN A 271 -21.39 5.48 2.68
C ASN A 271 -20.71 4.57 1.63
N PRO A 272 -20.56 4.99 0.38
CA PRO A 272 -19.97 4.16 -0.67
C PRO A 272 -18.52 3.77 -0.36
N GLU A 273 -17.80 4.54 0.46
CA GLU A 273 -16.41 4.27 0.80
C GLU A 273 -16.26 3.00 1.67
N GLU A 274 -17.22 2.68 2.52
CA GLU A 274 -17.21 1.45 3.31
C GLU A 274 -17.31 0.21 2.43
N LEU A 275 -18.04 0.29 1.32
CA LEU A 275 -18.17 -0.79 0.34
C LEU A 275 -16.91 -0.91 -0.53
N VAL A 276 -16.34 0.23 -0.94
CA VAL A 276 -15.17 0.27 -1.84
C VAL A 276 -13.89 -0.14 -1.13
N PHE A 277 -13.71 0.27 0.13
CA PHE A 277 -12.47 0.07 0.89
C PHE A 277 -12.58 -1.04 1.95
N ASP A 278 -13.41 -2.04 1.73
CA ASP A 278 -13.66 -3.13 2.67
C ASP A 278 -12.38 -3.81 3.20
N LYS A 279 -11.44 -4.11 2.30
CA LYS A 279 -10.16 -4.73 2.68
C LYS A 279 -9.23 -3.78 3.42
N ALA A 280 -9.19 -2.51 3.03
CA ALA A 280 -8.34 -1.52 3.69
C ALA A 280 -8.84 -1.22 5.11
N ILE A 281 -10.15 -1.13 5.30
CA ILE A 281 -10.79 -0.91 6.61
C ILE A 281 -10.50 -2.10 7.53
N LYS A 282 -10.77 -3.34 7.07
CA LYS A 282 -10.45 -4.56 7.83
C LYS A 282 -8.97 -4.63 8.22
N SER A 283 -8.08 -4.33 7.28
CA SER A 283 -6.64 -4.35 7.53
C SER A 283 -6.21 -3.30 8.56
N GLY A 284 -6.80 -2.09 8.52
CA GLY A 284 -6.58 -1.05 9.51
C GLY A 284 -7.06 -1.44 10.91
N GLU A 285 -8.25 -2.08 11.00
CA GLU A 285 -8.78 -2.58 12.27
C GLU A 285 -7.90 -3.68 12.88
N ILE A 286 -7.41 -4.62 12.06
CA ILE A 286 -6.50 -5.67 12.50
C ILE A 286 -5.19 -5.07 13.02
N GLU A 287 -4.61 -4.11 12.30
CA GLU A 287 -3.37 -3.45 12.75
C GLU A 287 -3.57 -2.71 14.07
N HIS A 288 -4.70 -1.99 14.22
CA HIS A 288 -5.03 -1.31 15.48
C HIS A 288 -5.16 -2.30 16.65
N LYS A 289 -5.87 -3.42 16.46
CA LYS A 289 -6.03 -4.47 17.46
C LYS A 289 -4.71 -5.12 17.84
N MET A 290 -3.80 -5.35 16.88
CA MET A 290 -2.44 -5.85 17.14
C MET A 290 -1.61 -4.87 17.97
N LEU A 291 -1.73 -3.57 17.74
CA LEU A 291 -1.06 -2.55 18.55
C LEU A 291 -1.57 -2.58 20.00
N VAL A 292 -2.88 -2.72 20.19
CA VAL A 292 -3.48 -2.84 21.54
C VAL A 292 -2.99 -4.10 22.25
N LEU A 293 -2.91 -5.25 21.55
CA LEU A 293 -2.33 -6.49 22.11
C LEU A 293 -0.88 -6.27 22.59
N THR A 294 -0.06 -5.62 21.77
CA THR A 294 1.32 -5.31 22.13
C THR A 294 1.41 -4.43 23.39
N GLN A 295 0.49 -3.47 23.56
CA GLN A 295 0.42 -2.65 24.77
C GLN A 295 -0.02 -3.46 25.99
N ILE A 296 -1.00 -4.36 25.85
CA ILE A 296 -1.45 -5.27 26.93
C ILE A 296 -0.30 -6.18 27.36
N ASP A 297 0.44 -6.78 26.42
CA ASP A 297 1.60 -7.64 26.74
C ASP A 297 2.67 -6.88 27.52
N LYS A 298 2.93 -5.63 27.16
CA LYS A 298 3.85 -4.75 27.87
C LYS A 298 3.37 -4.45 29.30
N GLN A 299 2.08 -4.16 29.44
CA GLN A 299 1.49 -3.93 30.78
C GLN A 299 1.51 -5.20 31.64
N GLN A 300 1.18 -6.35 31.08
CA GLN A 300 1.29 -7.64 31.79
C GLN A 300 2.72 -7.95 32.24
N SER A 301 3.72 -7.64 31.42
CA SER A 301 5.12 -7.83 31.79
C SER A 301 5.54 -6.92 32.97
N ILE A 302 5.07 -5.69 32.99
CA ILE A 302 5.32 -4.75 34.08
C ILE A 302 4.62 -5.21 35.37
N LEU A 303 3.35 -5.65 35.28
CA LEU A 303 2.62 -6.20 36.43
C LEU A 303 3.30 -7.44 37.01
N LYS A 304 3.71 -8.40 36.15
CA LYS A 304 4.48 -9.57 36.60
C LYS A 304 5.78 -9.23 37.32
N THR A 305 6.45 -8.19 36.88
CA THR A 305 7.68 -7.71 37.54
C THR A 305 7.40 -7.08 38.90
N LYS A 306 6.32 -6.30 38.99
CA LYS A 306 5.88 -5.69 40.26
C LYS A 306 5.41 -6.73 41.28
N MET A 307 4.68 -7.78 40.86
CA MET A 307 4.20 -8.84 41.72
C MET A 307 5.32 -9.62 42.42
N LYS A 308 6.55 -9.64 41.88
CA LYS A 308 7.72 -10.35 42.48
C LYS A 308 8.28 -9.69 43.73
N GLY A 309 7.86 -8.44 44.05
CA GLY A 309 8.47 -7.70 45.17
C GLY A 309 7.45 -7.10 46.16
N THR A 310 6.17 -7.50 46.11
CA THR A 310 5.06 -6.81 46.80
C THR A 310 4.41 -7.69 47.88
N GLU A 311 3.90 -7.07 48.97
CA GLU A 311 3.19 -7.69 50.07
C GLU A 311 1.83 -8.29 49.67
N ALA A 312 1.26 -9.22 50.47
CA ALA A 312 0.16 -10.11 50.12
C ALA A 312 -1.11 -9.40 49.67
N GLU A 313 -1.49 -8.26 50.27
CA GLU A 313 -2.75 -7.56 49.97
C GLU A 313 -2.69 -6.78 48.64
N GLU A 314 -1.56 -6.20 48.32
CA GLU A 314 -1.32 -5.51 47.05
C GLU A 314 -1.10 -6.50 45.91
N LYS A 315 -0.56 -7.66 46.19
CA LYS A 315 -0.38 -8.75 45.22
C LYS A 315 -1.73 -9.27 44.70
N GLU A 316 -2.75 -9.44 45.55
CA GLU A 316 -4.08 -9.83 45.11
C GLU A 316 -4.73 -8.82 44.14
N ARG A 317 -4.52 -7.52 44.36
CA ARG A 317 -5.00 -6.46 43.43
C ARG A 317 -4.29 -6.54 42.08
N LEU A 318 -2.99 -6.78 42.08
CA LEU A 318 -2.20 -6.91 40.85
C LEU A 318 -2.58 -8.20 40.08
N GLU A 319 -2.90 -9.29 40.76
CA GLU A 319 -3.40 -10.53 40.15
C GLU A 319 -4.77 -10.34 39.49
N LYS A 320 -5.69 -9.62 40.11
CA LYS A 320 -7.00 -9.27 39.50
C LYS A 320 -6.80 -8.38 38.26
N ALA A 321 -5.89 -7.43 38.33
CA ALA A 321 -5.58 -6.59 37.17
C ALA A 321 -4.94 -7.38 36.02
N HIS A 322 -4.07 -8.33 36.33
CA HIS A 322 -3.44 -9.23 35.35
C HIS A 322 -4.48 -10.12 34.68
N ALA A 323 -5.39 -10.73 35.47
CA ALA A 323 -6.48 -11.59 34.95
C ALA A 323 -7.42 -10.79 34.02
N HIS A 324 -7.75 -9.55 34.36
CA HIS A 324 -8.56 -8.68 33.51
C HIS A 324 -7.89 -8.35 32.15
N LEU A 325 -6.59 -8.10 32.16
CA LEU A 325 -5.82 -7.88 30.94
C LEU A 325 -5.74 -9.17 30.07
N GLU A 326 -5.71 -10.32 30.70
CA GLU A 326 -5.71 -11.62 29.99
C GLU A 326 -7.06 -11.88 29.30
N GLU A 327 -8.16 -11.59 29.98
CA GLU A 327 -9.50 -11.66 29.37
C GLU A 327 -9.66 -10.68 28.18
N MET A 328 -9.15 -9.45 28.33
CA MET A 328 -9.14 -8.48 27.23
C MET A 328 -8.31 -8.96 26.04
N LYS A 329 -7.15 -9.56 26.32
CA LYS A 329 -6.27 -10.12 25.30
C LYS A 329 -6.96 -11.21 24.49
N ASP A 330 -7.65 -12.13 25.17
CA ASP A 330 -8.40 -13.24 24.51
C ASP A 330 -9.55 -12.72 23.65
N LYS A 331 -10.29 -11.72 24.12
CA LYS A 331 -11.38 -11.09 23.35
C LYS A 331 -10.86 -10.44 22.07
N ILE A 332 -9.74 -9.69 22.17
CA ILE A 332 -9.14 -9.02 21.02
C ILE A 332 -8.57 -10.05 20.03
N SER A 333 -7.91 -11.10 20.53
CA SER A 333 -7.34 -12.16 19.67
C SER A 333 -8.43 -12.88 18.87
N LYS A 334 -9.56 -13.24 19.50
CA LYS A 334 -10.72 -13.83 18.80
C LYS A 334 -11.27 -12.90 17.73
N SER A 335 -11.39 -11.61 18.05
CA SER A 335 -11.88 -10.61 17.10
C SER A 335 -10.95 -10.41 15.90
N ILE A 336 -9.64 -10.60 16.07
CA ILE A 336 -8.68 -10.57 14.94
C ILE A 336 -8.87 -11.81 14.06
N GLU A 337 -9.09 -12.99 14.64
CA GLU A 337 -9.33 -14.22 13.87
C GLU A 337 -10.65 -14.15 13.06
N GLU A 338 -11.68 -13.49 13.59
CA GLU A 338 -12.95 -13.26 12.89
C GLU A 338 -12.80 -12.30 11.72
N LEU A 339 -11.99 -11.24 11.87
CA LEU A 339 -11.74 -10.27 10.80
C LEU A 339 -10.80 -10.81 9.71
N GLY A 340 -10.00 -11.83 10.03
CA GLY A 340 -9.04 -12.44 9.09
C GLY A 340 -9.63 -13.56 8.22
N LYS A 341 -10.87 -13.97 8.50
CA LYS A 341 -11.65 -14.92 7.68
C LYS A 341 -12.45 -14.20 6.62
#